data_90da6bbf588420ae247ebc5b790e7668
#
_entry.id   90da6bbf588420ae247ebc5b790e7668
#
_cell.length_a   1.000
_cell.length_b   1.000
_cell.length_c   1.000
_cell.angle_alpha   90.00
_cell.angle_beta   90.00
_cell.angle_gamma   90.00
#
_symmetry.space_group_name_H-M   'P 1'
#
loop_
_entity.id
_entity.type
_entity.pdbx_description
1 polymer ?
#
loop_
_entity_poly.entity_id
_entity_poly.type
_entity_poly.pdbx_seq_one_letter_code
_entity_poly.pdbx_strand_id
1 'polypeptide(L)'
;MAEPYRSTPVFDQDTLPAALRARHSTKAGVWGVIRVLEGELRLTHLEPESSVLLTPESPGLVLPEQPHFVTPQGPMKMQVDFYDRPPAA
;
A
#
# COMPACT_ATOMS: atom_id res chain seq x y z
N MET A 1 0.04 20.38 -4.10
CA MET A 1 -0.16 18.93 -4.08
C MET A 1 1.09 18.25 -3.54
N ALA A 2 0.95 17.35 -2.60
CA ALA A 2 2.11 16.67 -2.03
C ALA A 2 2.68 15.67 -3.05
N GLU A 3 4.00 15.52 -3.04
CA GLU A 3 4.65 14.50 -3.84
C GLU A 3 5.34 13.52 -2.92
N PRO A 4 5.43 12.24 -3.29
CA PRO A 4 6.14 11.28 -2.46
C PRO A 4 7.62 11.62 -2.40
N TYR A 5 8.22 11.40 -1.23
CA TYR A 5 9.66 11.59 -1.11
C TYR A 5 10.42 10.32 -1.49
N ARG A 6 9.70 9.22 -1.63
CA ARG A 6 10.29 7.93 -1.99
C ARG A 6 9.19 7.02 -2.53
N SER A 7 9.55 6.16 -3.48
CA SER A 7 8.65 5.13 -3.99
C SER A 7 9.41 3.81 -4.06
N THR A 8 8.69 2.71 -3.89
CA THR A 8 9.29 1.39 -4.06
C THR A 8 9.46 1.08 -5.55
N PRO A 9 10.24 0.06 -5.89
CA PRO A 9 10.14 -0.50 -7.23
C PRO A 9 8.72 -1.03 -7.47
N VAL A 10 8.42 -1.32 -8.73
CA VAL A 10 7.16 -1.98 -9.06
C VAL A 10 7.31 -3.46 -8.73
N PHE A 11 6.37 -4.00 -7.96
CA PHE A 11 6.34 -5.41 -7.60
C PHE A 11 5.17 -6.09 -8.29
N ASP A 12 5.32 -7.37 -8.62
CA ASP A 12 4.22 -8.21 -9.07
C ASP A 12 3.94 -9.28 -8.01
N GLN A 13 3.04 -10.23 -8.31
CA GLN A 13 2.65 -11.25 -7.35
C GLN A 13 3.81 -12.18 -6.96
N ASP A 14 4.85 -12.25 -7.78
CA ASP A 14 6.00 -13.12 -7.50
C ASP A 14 7.15 -12.38 -6.81
N THR A 15 7.24 -11.06 -7.00
CA THR A 15 8.34 -10.25 -6.44
C THR A 15 7.94 -9.45 -5.21
N LEU A 16 6.65 -9.43 -4.86
CA LEU A 16 6.18 -8.69 -3.69
C LEU A 16 6.88 -9.21 -2.43
N PRO A 17 7.60 -8.33 -1.69
CA PRO A 17 8.34 -8.78 -0.50
C PRO A 17 7.43 -9.44 0.53
N ALA A 18 7.93 -10.49 1.18
CA ALA A 18 7.18 -11.18 2.21
C ALA A 18 6.78 -10.25 3.35
N ALA A 19 7.60 -9.25 3.66
CA ALA A 19 7.28 -8.29 4.71
C ALA A 19 5.99 -7.52 4.44
N LEU A 20 5.66 -7.26 3.18
CA LEU A 20 4.42 -6.56 2.83
C LEU A 20 3.20 -7.48 2.89
N ARG A 21 3.41 -8.80 2.82
CA ARG A 21 2.34 -9.78 2.93
C ARG A 21 2.04 -10.16 4.37
N ALA A 22 2.85 -9.68 5.31
CA ALA A 22 2.68 -9.93 6.73
C ALA A 22 2.38 -8.61 7.43
N ARG A 23 1.91 -8.69 8.66
CA ARG A 23 1.62 -7.50 9.45
C ARG A 23 2.83 -6.57 9.48
N HIS A 24 2.63 -5.34 9.08
CA HIS A 24 3.66 -4.30 9.11
C HIS A 24 2.98 -2.94 9.19
N SER A 25 3.78 -1.90 9.41
CA SER A 25 3.28 -0.52 9.45
C SER A 25 4.37 0.42 8.95
N THR A 26 3.97 1.64 8.58
CA THR A 26 4.93 2.70 8.29
C THR A 26 5.39 3.31 9.61
N LYS A 27 6.50 4.03 9.57
CA LYS A 27 6.97 4.74 10.76
C LYS A 27 6.08 5.93 11.09
N ALA A 28 6.26 6.48 12.30
CA ALA A 28 5.60 7.71 12.69
C ALA A 28 5.91 8.82 11.67
N GLY A 29 4.88 9.57 11.30
CA GLY A 29 5.04 10.67 10.35
C GLY A 29 5.15 10.26 8.89
N VAL A 30 4.95 8.98 8.58
CA VAL A 30 5.06 8.50 7.19
C VAL A 30 3.73 7.89 6.75
N TRP A 31 3.16 8.44 5.68
CA TRP A 31 1.97 7.92 5.01
C TRP A 31 2.40 7.10 3.81
N GLY A 32 1.61 6.07 3.48
CA GLY A 32 1.83 5.27 2.28
C GLY A 32 0.61 5.33 1.36
N VAL A 33 0.86 5.40 0.07
CA VAL A 33 -0.21 5.24 -0.92
C VAL A 33 0.17 4.04 -1.78
N ILE A 34 -0.67 3.02 -1.75
CA ILE A 34 -0.47 1.80 -2.52
C ILE A 34 -1.20 1.97 -3.84
N ARG A 35 -0.44 2.01 -4.93
CA ARG A 35 -1.00 2.14 -6.27
C ARG A 35 -0.93 0.79 -6.98
N VAL A 36 -2.08 0.31 -7.44
CA VAL A 36 -2.14 -0.87 -8.29
C VAL A 36 -2.03 -0.40 -9.73
N LEU A 37 -1.10 -0.96 -10.47
CA LEU A 37 -0.88 -0.60 -11.87
C LEU A 37 -1.62 -1.56 -12.81
N GLU A 38 -1.72 -2.85 -12.40
CA GLU A 38 -2.44 -3.88 -13.15
C GLU A 38 -3.03 -4.86 -12.15
N GLY A 39 -4.21 -5.39 -12.45
CA GLY A 39 -4.83 -6.41 -11.63
C GLY A 39 -5.47 -5.85 -10.37
N GLU A 40 -5.49 -6.67 -9.32
CA GLU A 40 -6.15 -6.33 -8.06
C GLU A 40 -5.32 -6.76 -6.87
N LEU A 41 -5.41 -5.99 -5.79
CA LEU A 41 -4.67 -6.23 -4.56
C LEU A 41 -5.59 -5.95 -3.38
N ARG A 42 -5.65 -6.86 -2.40
CA ARG A 42 -6.46 -6.64 -1.21
C ARG A 42 -5.60 -6.01 -0.12
N LEU A 43 -6.04 -4.88 0.40
CA LEU A 43 -5.40 -4.21 1.53
C LEU A 43 -6.22 -4.51 2.78
N THR A 44 -5.58 -5.10 3.79
CA THR A 44 -6.24 -5.41 5.05
C THR A 44 -5.62 -4.57 6.15
N HIS A 45 -6.44 -3.78 6.82
CA HIS A 45 -6.06 -3.05 8.03
C HIS A 45 -6.43 -3.89 9.24
N LEU A 46 -5.65 -3.81 10.31
CA LEU A 46 -5.79 -4.73 11.44
C LEU A 46 -6.37 -4.08 12.72
N GLU A 47 -6.33 -2.76 12.84
CA GLU A 47 -6.82 -2.08 14.05
C GLU A 47 -7.59 -0.81 13.70
N PRO A 48 -8.93 -0.88 13.54
CA PRO A 48 -9.78 -2.08 13.53
C PRO A 48 -9.62 -2.86 12.23
N GLU A 49 -9.99 -4.12 12.26
CA GLU A 49 -9.84 -4.95 11.08
C GLU A 49 -10.84 -4.54 10.00
N SER A 50 -10.32 -4.31 8.81
CA SER A 50 -11.14 -4.02 7.64
C SER A 50 -10.31 -4.33 6.40
N SER A 51 -10.96 -4.59 5.28
CA SER A 51 -10.23 -4.80 4.04
C SER A 51 -10.93 -4.11 2.89
N VAL A 52 -10.14 -3.77 1.88
CA VAL A 52 -10.64 -3.13 0.68
C VAL A 52 -9.89 -3.68 -0.52
N LEU A 53 -10.58 -3.81 -1.64
CA LEU A 53 -9.96 -4.26 -2.87
C LEU A 53 -9.41 -3.04 -3.61
N LEU A 54 -8.10 -3.06 -3.86
CA LEU A 54 -7.44 -1.99 -4.60
C LEU A 54 -7.37 -2.36 -6.07
N THR A 55 -7.63 -1.37 -6.90
CA THR A 55 -7.57 -1.50 -8.36
C THR A 55 -6.79 -0.29 -8.90
N PRO A 56 -6.47 -0.26 -10.19
CA PRO A 56 -5.80 0.93 -10.75
C PRO A 56 -6.55 2.23 -10.50
N GLU A 57 -7.89 2.18 -10.36
CA GLU A 57 -8.71 3.36 -10.12
C GLU A 57 -8.95 3.61 -8.63
N SER A 58 -8.53 2.70 -7.76
CA SER A 58 -8.81 2.77 -6.32
C SER A 58 -7.54 2.49 -5.52
N PRO A 59 -6.64 3.47 -5.38
CA PRO A 59 -5.44 3.30 -4.57
C PRO A 59 -5.79 3.21 -3.09
N GLY A 60 -4.86 2.66 -2.30
CA GLY A 60 -5.06 2.50 -0.87
C GLY A 60 -4.19 3.46 -0.07
N LEU A 61 -4.76 4.05 0.98
CA LEU A 61 -4.04 4.94 1.88
C LEU A 61 -3.70 4.20 3.16
N VAL A 62 -2.45 4.31 3.59
CA VAL A 62 -1.97 3.76 4.86
C VAL A 62 -1.51 4.93 5.73
N LEU A 63 -2.09 5.04 6.93
CA LEU A 63 -1.73 6.08 7.87
C LEU A 63 -0.46 5.69 8.64
N PRO A 64 0.26 6.68 9.22
CA PRO A 64 1.45 6.37 10.02
C PRO A 64 1.14 5.36 11.12
N GLU A 65 2.02 4.37 11.29
CA GLU A 65 1.93 3.37 12.35
C GLU A 65 0.67 2.50 12.31
N GLN A 66 -0.07 2.51 11.21
CA GLN A 66 -1.30 1.72 11.07
C GLN A 66 -0.94 0.31 10.59
N PRO A 67 -1.17 -0.73 11.42
CA PRO A 67 -0.83 -2.09 11.01
C PRO A 67 -1.72 -2.59 9.90
N HIS A 68 -1.11 -3.23 8.92
CA HIS A 68 -1.80 -3.69 7.71
C HIS A 68 -0.96 -4.73 6.98
N PHE A 69 -1.56 -5.37 5.98
CA PHE A 69 -0.84 -6.21 5.03
C PHE A 69 -1.60 -6.24 3.70
N VAL A 70 -0.93 -6.71 2.66
CA VAL A 70 -1.54 -6.82 1.32
C VAL A 70 -1.52 -8.25 0.83
N THR A 71 -2.54 -8.59 0.04
CA THR A 71 -2.70 -9.94 -0.50
C THR A 71 -3.02 -9.82 -2.00
N PRO A 72 -2.15 -10.32 -2.88
CA PRO A 72 -2.45 -10.32 -4.32
C PRO A 72 -3.70 -11.15 -4.61
N GLN A 73 -4.52 -10.65 -5.51
CA GLN A 73 -5.73 -11.33 -5.96
C GLN A 73 -5.51 -11.84 -7.39
N GLY A 74 -4.47 -12.64 -7.59
CA GLY A 74 -4.05 -13.10 -8.91
C GLY A 74 -2.89 -12.24 -9.43
N PRO A 75 -2.58 -12.35 -10.72
CA PRO A 75 -1.51 -11.53 -11.30
C PRO A 75 -1.79 -10.04 -11.12
N MET A 76 -0.80 -9.31 -10.66
CA MET A 76 -0.95 -7.87 -10.42
C MET A 76 0.40 -7.17 -10.48
N LYS A 77 0.38 -5.84 -10.61
CA LYS A 77 1.55 -4.99 -10.43
C LYS A 77 1.17 -3.84 -9.52
N MET A 78 2.05 -3.51 -8.61
CA MET A 78 1.79 -2.46 -7.63
C MET A 78 3.07 -1.73 -7.25
N GLN A 79 2.91 -0.55 -6.66
CA GLN A 79 4.00 0.28 -6.20
C GLN A 79 3.50 1.07 -5.00
N VAL A 80 4.38 1.34 -4.04
CA VAL A 80 4.04 2.13 -2.86
C VAL A 80 4.80 3.45 -2.91
N ASP A 81 4.06 4.55 -2.76
CA ASP A 81 4.64 5.89 -2.62
C ASP A 81 4.59 6.29 -1.16
N PHE A 82 5.69 6.83 -0.65
CA PHE A 82 5.78 7.28 0.74
C PHE A 82 5.79 8.79 0.82
N TYR A 83 5.06 9.32 1.81
CA TYR A 83 4.91 10.76 2.04
C TYR A 83 5.28 11.08 3.48
N ASP A 84 5.94 12.23 3.68
CA ASP A 84 6.28 12.71 5.02
C ASP A 84 5.27 13.73 5.55
N ARG A 85 4.14 13.83 4.88
CA ARG A 85 2.99 14.66 5.22
C ARG A 85 1.75 13.99 4.63
N PRO A 86 0.54 14.34 5.08
CA PRO A 86 -0.66 13.74 4.50
C PRO A 86 -0.70 13.98 2.99
N PRO A 87 -0.88 12.91 2.18
CA PRO A 87 -1.04 13.10 0.74
C PRO A 87 -2.26 13.94 0.47
N ALA A 88 -2.17 14.82 -0.51
CA ALA A 88 -3.31 15.64 -0.89
C ALA A 88 -4.44 14.76 -1.41
N ALA A 89 -5.63 15.05 -0.98
CA ALA A 89 -6.82 14.37 -1.47
C ALA A 89 -7.16 14.88 -2.87
#